data_132cf10d6d3dce8c45f698537cffb9f6
#
_entry.id   132cf10d6d3dce8c45f698537cffb9f6
#
_cell.length_a   1.000
_cell.length_b   1.000
_cell.length_c   1.000
_cell.angle_alpha   90.00
_cell.angle_beta   90.00
_cell.angle_gamma   90.00
#
_symmetry.space_group_name_H-M   'P 1'
#
loop_
_entity.id
_entity.type
_entity.pdbx_description
1 polymer ?
#
loop_
_entity_poly.entity_id
_entity_poly.type
_entity_poly.pdbx_seq_one_letter_code
_entity_poly.pdbx_strand_id
1 'polypeptide(L)'
;MAHEQHTYICIDLKTFYASVECVDRGLDPLTTNLVVADESRGRTTICLAITQAMKDLGIHNRCRLFEIPDGIDCIKAVPRMQHYMEVSAQIYGIYLEYVSPQDIHVYSIDECFIDVTPYLDLYHTDAEGFACMLRDEVLARTGITATVGIGPNLFQAKVALDITAKHVPSRIGTLDDETFRKEIWPHRPITDIWGIGPGVAARLEKYGVYDLMGVAALDENLLYDELGVNAEYLIDHAFGREPTTIADIQAYRPQATSTTTGQVLSKGYAYEQAYTVLREMVDNAVLDLVDKHVVCDSISLFIGYASERADIRRLDASGTAQYVDGCGHLRSSTSGIEPTATAGPELAPRAPKPVQRDDERRRLVREAQAIDGIFVGEHGGKPRGGYAALFAHSNASRKLPERSNSFKKIMGYFDELWAQTVDPKRPVKRINLGFGNLMPEEFATIDLFSDVEADERERDLARAVLAVKGKYGKNALIKGLSFTAGATARERNDQVGGHRA
;
A
#
# COMPACT_ATOMS: atom_id res chain seq x y z
N MET A 1 -15.10 10.79 31.76
CA MET A 1 -16.18 10.78 30.77
C MET A 1 -16.35 9.32 30.38
N ALA A 2 -17.56 8.76 30.48
CA ALA A 2 -17.80 7.40 29.98
C ALA A 2 -17.49 7.43 28.49
N HIS A 3 -16.59 6.55 28.00
CA HIS A 3 -16.39 6.36 26.56
C HIS A 3 -17.75 5.90 26.01
N GLU A 4 -18.28 6.63 25.07
CA GLU A 4 -19.42 6.20 24.29
C GLU A 4 -19.05 4.86 23.65
N GLN A 5 -19.85 3.83 23.87
CA GLN A 5 -19.57 2.49 23.38
C GLN A 5 -19.99 2.44 21.92
N HIS A 6 -19.02 2.53 21.03
CA HIS A 6 -19.24 2.41 19.58
C HIS A 6 -19.34 0.95 19.15
N THR A 7 -20.01 0.74 18.02
CA THR A 7 -20.03 -0.53 17.29
C THR A 7 -19.70 -0.25 15.84
N TYR A 8 -18.59 -0.82 15.39
CA TYR A 8 -18.12 -0.67 14.01
C TYR A 8 -18.31 -1.97 13.24
N ILE A 9 -18.64 -1.82 11.96
CA ILE A 9 -18.53 -2.91 11.00
C ILE A 9 -17.48 -2.58 9.97
N CYS A 10 -16.73 -3.61 9.53
CA CYS A 10 -15.81 -3.56 8.40
C CYS A 10 -16.35 -4.51 7.33
N ILE A 11 -16.63 -3.99 6.13
CA ILE A 11 -17.18 -4.75 5.02
C ILE A 11 -16.11 -4.87 3.91
N ASP A 12 -15.87 -6.10 3.42
CA ASP A 12 -14.95 -6.41 2.31
C ASP A 12 -15.71 -7.14 1.19
N LEU A 13 -15.59 -6.63 -0.03
CA LEU A 13 -16.20 -7.22 -1.23
C LEU A 13 -15.34 -8.39 -1.71
N LYS A 14 -15.87 -9.59 -1.59
CA LYS A 14 -15.11 -10.82 -1.81
C LYS A 14 -14.55 -10.93 -3.23
N THR A 15 -13.22 -11.04 -3.35
CA THR A 15 -12.52 -11.17 -4.65
C THR A 15 -12.95 -10.14 -5.69
N PHE A 16 -13.12 -8.90 -5.27
CA PHE A 16 -13.89 -7.84 -5.91
C PHE A 16 -13.74 -7.78 -7.43
N TYR A 17 -12.52 -7.56 -7.96
CA TYR A 17 -12.32 -7.44 -9.42
C TYR A 17 -12.75 -8.71 -10.17
N ALA A 18 -12.44 -9.88 -9.62
CA ALA A 18 -12.83 -11.14 -10.23
C ALA A 18 -14.35 -11.36 -10.17
N SER A 19 -15.00 -10.93 -9.07
CA SER A 19 -16.45 -10.96 -8.91
C SER A 19 -17.15 -10.06 -9.92
N VAL A 20 -16.69 -8.83 -10.12
CA VAL A 20 -17.20 -7.91 -11.15
C VAL A 20 -17.11 -8.55 -12.54
N GLU A 21 -15.95 -9.14 -12.86
CA GLU A 21 -15.75 -9.78 -14.16
C GLU A 21 -16.65 -11.00 -14.37
N CYS A 22 -16.96 -11.77 -13.32
CA CYS A 22 -17.92 -12.87 -13.39
C CYS A 22 -19.35 -12.36 -13.60
N VAL A 23 -19.80 -11.42 -12.78
CA VAL A 23 -21.16 -10.85 -12.84
C VAL A 23 -21.46 -10.25 -14.21
N ASP A 24 -20.53 -9.47 -14.76
CA ASP A 24 -20.70 -8.88 -16.11
C ASP A 24 -20.84 -9.92 -17.22
N ARG A 25 -20.34 -11.14 -17.00
CA ARG A 25 -20.46 -12.27 -17.93
C ARG A 25 -21.63 -13.18 -17.63
N GLY A 26 -22.45 -12.87 -16.62
CA GLY A 26 -23.53 -13.73 -16.15
C GLY A 26 -23.06 -15.03 -15.50
N LEU A 27 -21.84 -15.03 -14.92
CA LEU A 27 -21.22 -16.17 -14.27
C LEU A 27 -21.24 -16.01 -12.75
N ASP A 28 -21.27 -17.13 -12.02
CA ASP A 28 -21.21 -17.13 -10.57
C ASP A 28 -19.75 -16.92 -10.08
N PRO A 29 -19.46 -15.84 -9.32
CA PRO A 29 -18.13 -15.55 -8.78
C PRO A 29 -17.57 -16.62 -7.83
N LEU A 30 -18.41 -17.44 -7.22
CA LEU A 30 -18.00 -18.44 -6.24
C LEU A 30 -17.55 -19.76 -6.89
N THR A 31 -18.08 -20.09 -8.05
CA THR A 31 -17.89 -21.39 -8.71
C THR A 31 -17.10 -21.32 -10.02
N THR A 32 -16.96 -20.13 -10.60
CA THR A 32 -16.25 -19.92 -11.86
C THR A 32 -14.74 -19.81 -11.65
N ASN A 33 -13.93 -20.50 -12.45
CA ASN A 33 -12.50 -20.30 -12.52
C ASN A 33 -12.18 -19.06 -13.36
N LEU A 34 -11.82 -17.95 -12.72
CA LEU A 34 -11.47 -16.71 -13.40
C LEU A 34 -10.31 -16.00 -12.68
N VAL A 35 -9.41 -15.44 -13.47
CA VAL A 35 -8.32 -14.56 -13.00
C VAL A 35 -8.35 -13.23 -13.75
N VAL A 36 -8.05 -12.15 -13.05
CA VAL A 36 -7.93 -10.81 -13.63
C VAL A 36 -6.46 -10.52 -13.90
N ALA A 37 -6.06 -10.63 -15.16
CA ALA A 37 -4.67 -10.42 -15.57
C ALA A 37 -4.58 -10.00 -17.05
N ASP A 38 -3.64 -9.12 -17.37
CA ASP A 38 -3.37 -8.70 -18.76
C ASP A 38 -2.30 -9.59 -19.40
N GLU A 39 -2.73 -10.61 -20.16
CA GLU A 39 -1.82 -11.52 -20.86
C GLU A 39 -0.91 -10.82 -21.90
N SER A 40 -1.34 -9.65 -22.44
CA SER A 40 -0.53 -8.90 -23.40
C SER A 40 0.80 -8.41 -22.80
N ARG A 41 0.89 -8.36 -21.47
CA ARG A 41 2.11 -8.03 -20.70
C ARG A 41 3.02 -9.23 -20.46
N GLY A 42 2.64 -10.42 -20.94
CA GLY A 42 3.39 -11.67 -20.83
C GLY A 42 3.04 -12.50 -19.58
N ARG A 43 3.54 -13.75 -19.57
CA ARG A 43 3.25 -14.73 -18.50
C ARG A 43 3.75 -14.33 -17.11
N THR A 44 4.64 -13.35 -17.00
CA THR A 44 5.13 -12.83 -15.72
C THR A 44 4.24 -11.77 -15.09
N THR A 45 3.11 -11.42 -15.74
CA THR A 45 2.15 -10.46 -15.17
C THR A 45 1.51 -11.01 -13.90
N ILE A 46 1.19 -10.08 -12.98
CA ILE A 46 0.52 -10.41 -11.72
C ILE A 46 -0.98 -10.54 -11.98
N CYS A 47 -1.59 -11.57 -11.43
CA CYS A 47 -3.04 -11.68 -11.31
C CYS A 47 -3.52 -10.70 -10.24
N LEU A 48 -4.27 -9.66 -10.63
CA LEU A 48 -4.77 -8.63 -9.71
C LEU A 48 -5.79 -9.20 -8.73
N ALA A 49 -6.62 -10.11 -9.22
CA ALA A 49 -7.60 -10.85 -8.42
C ALA A 49 -7.80 -12.24 -9.03
N ILE A 50 -8.24 -13.16 -8.20
CA ILE A 50 -8.67 -14.51 -8.59
C ILE A 50 -9.97 -14.84 -7.87
N THR A 51 -10.83 -15.64 -8.49
CA THR A 51 -12.08 -16.08 -7.88
C THR A 51 -11.86 -17.02 -6.70
N GLN A 52 -12.93 -17.27 -5.92
CA GLN A 52 -12.86 -18.23 -4.82
C GLN A 52 -12.56 -19.65 -5.33
N ALA A 53 -13.17 -20.06 -6.43
CA ALA A 53 -12.92 -21.35 -7.05
C ALA A 53 -11.42 -21.57 -7.38
N MET A 54 -10.73 -20.53 -7.86
CA MET A 54 -9.29 -20.60 -8.09
C MET A 54 -8.49 -20.74 -6.78
N LYS A 55 -8.91 -20.06 -5.71
CA LYS A 55 -8.29 -20.20 -4.38
C LYS A 55 -8.47 -21.61 -3.82
N ASP A 56 -9.64 -22.20 -4.00
CA ASP A 56 -9.97 -23.56 -3.56
C ASP A 56 -9.16 -24.63 -4.32
N LEU A 57 -8.70 -24.31 -5.53
CA LEU A 57 -7.70 -25.10 -6.28
C LEU A 57 -6.25 -24.88 -5.82
N GLY A 58 -6.03 -24.12 -4.76
CA GLY A 58 -4.70 -23.86 -4.20
C GLY A 58 -3.92 -22.74 -4.90
N ILE A 59 -4.55 -21.96 -5.78
CA ILE A 59 -3.90 -20.80 -6.42
C ILE A 59 -3.88 -19.62 -5.45
N HIS A 60 -2.70 -19.04 -5.26
CA HIS A 60 -2.53 -17.91 -4.35
C HIS A 60 -2.98 -16.59 -4.98
N ASN A 61 -3.58 -15.71 -4.19
CA ASN A 61 -3.88 -14.35 -4.62
C ASN A 61 -2.59 -13.61 -5.01
N ARG A 62 -2.67 -12.75 -6.04
CA ARG A 62 -1.50 -12.04 -6.59
C ARG A 62 -0.40 -12.93 -7.15
N CYS A 63 -0.71 -14.20 -7.49
CA CYS A 63 0.20 -15.07 -8.25
C CYS A 63 0.53 -14.45 -9.61
N ARG A 64 1.57 -14.96 -10.25
CA ARG A 64 1.85 -14.64 -11.65
C ARG A 64 1.18 -15.65 -12.57
N LEU A 65 0.83 -15.25 -13.78
CA LEU A 65 0.15 -16.14 -14.73
C LEU A 65 0.90 -17.45 -14.97
N PHE A 66 2.23 -17.46 -14.93
CA PHE A 66 3.02 -18.68 -15.13
C PHE A 66 2.97 -19.64 -13.92
N GLU A 67 2.52 -19.16 -12.74
CA GLU A 67 2.38 -19.98 -11.54
C GLU A 67 1.07 -20.77 -11.52
N ILE A 68 0.13 -20.43 -12.42
CA ILE A 68 -1.10 -21.21 -12.61
C ILE A 68 -0.74 -22.46 -13.43
N PRO A 69 -0.99 -23.68 -12.91
CA PRO A 69 -0.74 -24.91 -13.63
C PRO A 69 -1.46 -24.98 -14.98
N ASP A 70 -0.79 -25.43 -16.03
CA ASP A 70 -1.34 -25.51 -17.39
C ASP A 70 -2.59 -26.43 -17.50
N GLY A 71 -2.81 -27.31 -16.50
CA GLY A 71 -3.99 -28.19 -16.43
C GLY A 71 -5.25 -27.54 -15.84
N ILE A 72 -5.16 -26.29 -15.34
CA ILE A 72 -6.31 -25.56 -14.82
C ILE A 72 -6.87 -24.66 -15.91
N ASP A 73 -8.05 -24.99 -16.41
CA ASP A 73 -8.78 -24.12 -17.33
C ASP A 73 -9.43 -22.98 -16.55
N CYS A 74 -9.12 -21.73 -16.94
CA CYS A 74 -9.66 -20.54 -16.32
C CYS A 74 -9.82 -19.39 -17.32
N ILE A 75 -10.82 -18.56 -17.09
CA ILE A 75 -11.04 -17.33 -17.84
C ILE A 75 -9.99 -16.29 -17.38
N LYS A 76 -9.28 -15.68 -18.34
CA LYS A 76 -8.34 -14.60 -18.10
C LYS A 76 -8.96 -13.28 -18.53
N ALA A 77 -9.43 -12.51 -17.56
CA ALA A 77 -10.08 -11.23 -17.80
C ALA A 77 -9.03 -10.11 -17.78
N VAL A 78 -9.05 -9.25 -18.80
CA VAL A 78 -8.20 -8.06 -18.83
C VAL A 78 -8.73 -7.06 -17.79
N PRO A 79 -7.86 -6.45 -16.94
CA PRO A 79 -8.28 -5.46 -15.96
C PRO A 79 -9.04 -4.28 -16.59
N ARG A 80 -10.11 -3.83 -15.95
CA ARG A 80 -10.92 -2.64 -16.29
C ARG A 80 -11.04 -1.75 -15.06
N MET A 81 -9.97 -1.09 -14.70
CA MET A 81 -9.87 -0.40 -13.40
C MET A 81 -10.91 0.70 -13.22
N GLN A 82 -11.23 1.46 -14.26
CA GLN A 82 -12.28 2.47 -14.20
C GLN A 82 -13.64 1.84 -13.89
N HIS A 83 -13.97 0.75 -14.57
CA HIS A 83 -15.23 0.03 -14.33
C HIS A 83 -15.31 -0.50 -12.89
N TYR A 84 -14.21 -1.03 -12.34
CA TYR A 84 -14.19 -1.44 -10.93
C TYR A 84 -14.42 -0.28 -9.97
N MET A 85 -13.88 0.90 -10.27
CA MET A 85 -14.15 2.12 -9.49
C MET A 85 -15.63 2.54 -9.58
N GLU A 86 -16.25 2.42 -10.75
CA GLU A 86 -17.67 2.71 -10.96
C GLU A 86 -18.57 1.77 -10.17
N VAL A 87 -18.28 0.44 -10.19
CA VAL A 87 -19.01 -0.55 -9.39
C VAL A 87 -18.80 -0.34 -7.90
N SER A 88 -17.58 -0.03 -7.46
CA SER A 88 -17.30 0.32 -6.06
C SER A 88 -18.10 1.55 -5.62
N ALA A 89 -18.14 2.60 -6.44
CA ALA A 89 -18.93 3.80 -6.16
C ALA A 89 -20.44 3.51 -6.11
N GLN A 90 -20.95 2.60 -6.96
CA GLN A 90 -22.32 2.15 -6.92
C GLN A 90 -22.64 1.43 -5.60
N ILE A 91 -21.75 0.54 -5.14
CA ILE A 91 -21.92 -0.17 -3.85
C ILE A 91 -21.85 0.82 -2.68
N TYR A 92 -20.93 1.79 -2.72
CA TYR A 92 -20.89 2.86 -1.73
C TYR A 92 -22.22 3.65 -1.71
N GLY A 93 -22.81 3.91 -2.89
CA GLY A 93 -24.15 4.50 -3.01
C GLY A 93 -25.24 3.68 -2.33
N ILE A 94 -25.16 2.34 -2.36
CA ILE A 94 -26.09 1.47 -1.61
C ILE A 94 -25.95 1.69 -0.12
N TYR A 95 -24.72 1.76 0.43
CA TYR A 95 -24.51 2.01 1.85
C TYR A 95 -25.09 3.37 2.29
N LEU A 96 -24.96 4.40 1.46
CA LEU A 96 -25.50 5.73 1.74
C LEU A 96 -27.04 5.81 1.81
N GLU A 97 -27.75 4.81 1.34
CA GLU A 97 -29.21 4.71 1.51
C GLU A 97 -29.59 4.34 2.98
N TYR A 98 -28.64 3.77 3.73
CA TYR A 98 -28.85 3.26 5.09
C TYR A 98 -28.13 4.05 6.17
N VAL A 99 -26.97 4.64 5.83
CA VAL A 99 -26.10 5.33 6.78
C VAL A 99 -25.61 6.66 6.23
N SER A 100 -25.29 7.59 7.12
CA SER A 100 -24.74 8.90 6.77
C SER A 100 -23.29 8.79 6.26
N PRO A 101 -22.85 9.62 5.30
CA PRO A 101 -21.47 9.66 4.85
C PRO A 101 -20.48 10.05 5.96
N GLN A 102 -20.94 10.67 7.06
CA GLN A 102 -20.11 10.99 8.23
C GLN A 102 -19.70 9.73 9.01
N ASP A 103 -20.49 8.67 8.92
CA ASP A 103 -20.27 7.42 9.66
C ASP A 103 -19.64 6.32 8.79
N ILE A 104 -19.22 6.66 7.56
CA ILE A 104 -18.51 5.75 6.65
C ILE A 104 -17.08 6.24 6.38
N HIS A 105 -16.12 5.32 6.47
CA HIS A 105 -14.77 5.50 5.97
C HIS A 105 -14.47 4.47 4.86
N VAL A 106 -14.29 4.96 3.63
CA VAL A 106 -13.84 4.13 2.50
C VAL A 106 -12.34 3.87 2.66
N TYR A 107 -12.00 2.66 3.07
CA TYR A 107 -10.61 2.25 3.32
C TYR A 107 -9.88 1.87 2.03
N SER A 108 -10.57 1.17 1.13
CA SER A 108 -10.06 0.78 -0.20
C SER A 108 -11.19 0.74 -1.23
N ILE A 109 -10.89 0.29 -2.44
CA ILE A 109 -11.88 0.13 -3.52
C ILE A 109 -12.93 -0.95 -3.21
N ASP A 110 -12.62 -1.89 -2.33
CA ASP A 110 -13.43 -3.05 -1.97
C ASP A 110 -13.74 -3.15 -0.48
N GLU A 111 -13.27 -2.19 0.32
CA GLU A 111 -13.38 -2.25 1.77
C GLU A 111 -13.77 -0.92 2.39
N CYS A 112 -14.72 -0.94 3.33
CA CYS A 112 -15.10 0.22 4.10
C CYS A 112 -15.41 -0.12 5.56
N PHE A 113 -15.28 0.90 6.42
CA PHE A 113 -15.72 0.88 7.81
C PHE A 113 -16.96 1.73 7.97
N ILE A 114 -17.89 1.29 8.83
CA ILE A 114 -19.11 2.01 9.15
C ILE A 114 -19.29 1.99 10.67
N ASP A 115 -19.51 3.16 11.27
CA ASP A 115 -20.02 3.24 12.63
C ASP A 115 -21.53 3.01 12.61
N VAL A 116 -21.96 1.86 13.10
CA VAL A 116 -23.36 1.47 13.07
C VAL A 116 -24.11 1.84 14.34
N THR A 117 -23.43 2.37 15.35
CA THR A 117 -23.99 2.70 16.66
C THR A 117 -25.31 3.47 16.56
N PRO A 118 -25.41 4.61 15.81
CA PRO A 118 -26.64 5.39 15.77
C PRO A 118 -27.78 4.74 14.99
N TYR A 119 -27.50 3.65 14.26
CA TYR A 119 -28.47 3.02 13.35
C TYR A 119 -29.13 1.78 13.94
N LEU A 120 -28.55 1.14 14.97
CA LEU A 120 -29.10 -0.09 15.55
C LEU A 120 -30.49 0.11 16.11
N ASP A 121 -30.69 1.18 16.89
CA ASP A 121 -32.02 1.53 17.40
C ASP A 121 -32.97 1.98 16.28
N LEU A 122 -32.46 2.76 15.31
CA LEU A 122 -33.25 3.28 14.20
C LEU A 122 -33.87 2.15 13.35
N TYR A 123 -33.08 1.09 13.09
CA TYR A 123 -33.54 -0.05 12.29
C TYR A 123 -34.07 -1.21 13.14
N HIS A 124 -34.16 -1.03 14.48
CA HIS A 124 -34.63 -2.04 15.45
C HIS A 124 -33.92 -3.39 15.27
N THR A 125 -32.59 -3.36 15.14
CA THR A 125 -31.76 -4.56 14.90
C THR A 125 -30.49 -4.49 15.75
N ASP A 126 -29.79 -5.61 15.86
CA ASP A 126 -28.42 -5.66 16.38
C ASP A 126 -27.39 -5.48 15.26
N ALA A 127 -26.12 -5.45 15.63
CA ALA A 127 -25.02 -5.24 14.68
C ALA A 127 -24.91 -6.37 13.64
N GLU A 128 -25.20 -7.61 14.01
CA GLU A 128 -25.17 -8.76 13.08
C GLU A 128 -26.32 -8.67 12.09
N GLY A 129 -27.55 -8.36 12.56
CA GLY A 129 -28.71 -8.15 11.70
C GLY A 129 -28.50 -6.98 10.72
N PHE A 130 -27.91 -5.86 11.19
CA PHE A 130 -27.58 -4.73 10.34
C PHE A 130 -26.52 -5.10 9.28
N ALA A 131 -25.47 -5.84 9.68
CA ALA A 131 -24.44 -6.35 8.76
C ALA A 131 -25.03 -7.31 7.71
N CYS A 132 -25.94 -8.20 8.13
CA CYS A 132 -26.68 -9.07 7.20
C CYS A 132 -27.47 -8.26 6.19
N MET A 133 -28.21 -7.25 6.64
CA MET A 133 -29.03 -6.40 5.79
C MET A 133 -28.20 -5.71 4.71
N LEU A 134 -27.10 -5.06 5.07
CA LEU A 134 -26.23 -4.40 4.09
C LEU A 134 -25.57 -5.38 3.13
N ARG A 135 -25.07 -6.51 3.62
CA ARG A 135 -24.46 -7.56 2.80
C ARG A 135 -25.44 -8.12 1.77
N ASP A 136 -26.65 -8.43 2.21
CA ASP A 136 -27.68 -9.06 1.37
C ASP A 136 -28.22 -8.07 0.33
N GLU A 137 -28.29 -6.78 0.68
CA GLU A 137 -28.67 -5.72 -0.26
C GLU A 137 -27.62 -5.53 -1.36
N VAL A 138 -26.33 -5.53 -1.01
CA VAL A 138 -25.24 -5.50 -1.98
C VAL A 138 -25.31 -6.72 -2.90
N LEU A 139 -25.49 -7.90 -2.36
CA LEU A 139 -25.62 -9.13 -3.14
C LEU A 139 -26.83 -9.09 -4.09
N ALA A 140 -27.98 -8.67 -3.60
CA ALA A 140 -29.22 -8.62 -4.38
C ALA A 140 -29.12 -7.65 -5.57
N ARG A 141 -28.46 -6.48 -5.36
CA ARG A 141 -28.38 -5.41 -6.37
C ARG A 141 -27.21 -5.54 -7.32
N THR A 142 -26.13 -6.19 -6.88
CA THR A 142 -24.87 -6.24 -7.66
C THR A 142 -24.38 -7.64 -7.98
N GLY A 143 -24.94 -8.69 -7.37
CA GLY A 143 -24.42 -10.06 -7.49
C GLY A 143 -23.08 -10.29 -6.81
N ILE A 144 -22.54 -9.30 -6.08
CA ILE A 144 -21.24 -9.37 -5.42
C ILE A 144 -21.42 -9.71 -3.95
N THR A 145 -20.70 -10.72 -3.49
CA THR A 145 -20.74 -11.17 -2.08
C THR A 145 -19.79 -10.33 -1.24
N ALA A 146 -20.19 -10.02 0.00
CA ALA A 146 -19.34 -9.38 0.98
C ALA A 146 -19.08 -10.27 2.21
N THR A 147 -18.02 -9.96 2.93
CA THR A 147 -17.67 -10.48 4.25
C THR A 147 -17.69 -9.32 5.23
N VAL A 148 -18.13 -9.52 6.47
CA VAL A 148 -18.26 -8.45 7.46
C VAL A 148 -17.59 -8.84 8.76
N GLY A 149 -16.80 -7.92 9.32
CA GLY A 149 -16.28 -7.99 10.68
C GLY A 149 -16.97 -6.95 11.57
N ILE A 150 -17.31 -7.32 12.79
CA ILE A 150 -17.98 -6.48 13.79
C ILE A 150 -17.09 -6.37 15.02
N GLY A 151 -16.94 -5.16 15.56
CA GLY A 151 -16.14 -4.94 16.77
C GLY A 151 -16.44 -3.59 17.44
N PRO A 152 -15.98 -3.41 18.69
CA PRO A 152 -16.19 -2.17 19.47
C PRO A 152 -15.29 -1.01 18.98
N ASN A 153 -14.35 -1.26 18.10
CA ASN A 153 -13.47 -0.27 17.48
C ASN A 153 -13.03 -0.72 16.08
N LEU A 154 -12.40 0.17 15.32
CA LEU A 154 -11.99 -0.09 13.93
C LEU A 154 -11.01 -1.26 13.83
N PHE A 155 -10.08 -1.41 14.78
CA PHE A 155 -9.11 -2.50 14.78
C PHE A 155 -9.78 -3.86 14.99
N GLN A 156 -10.62 -4.00 16.02
CA GLN A 156 -11.31 -5.27 16.28
C GLN A 156 -12.29 -5.63 15.15
N ALA A 157 -13.00 -4.64 14.56
CA ALA A 157 -13.85 -4.88 13.40
C ALA A 157 -13.04 -5.42 12.20
N LYS A 158 -11.84 -4.85 11.96
CA LYS A 158 -10.96 -5.31 10.88
C LYS A 158 -10.40 -6.70 11.14
N VAL A 159 -9.99 -6.99 12.36
CA VAL A 159 -9.48 -8.33 12.75
C VAL A 159 -10.59 -9.37 12.70
N ALA A 160 -11.82 -9.03 13.12
CA ALA A 160 -12.99 -9.87 12.98
C ALA A 160 -13.27 -10.23 11.51
N LEU A 161 -13.14 -9.25 10.61
CA LEU A 161 -13.26 -9.48 9.16
C LEU A 161 -12.17 -10.43 8.64
N ASP A 162 -10.91 -10.17 8.98
CA ASP A 162 -9.78 -10.85 8.37
C ASP A 162 -9.56 -12.28 8.92
N ILE A 163 -9.95 -12.53 10.16
CA ILE A 163 -9.71 -13.80 10.84
C ILE A 163 -11.05 -14.51 11.11
N THR A 164 -11.92 -13.95 11.95
CA THR A 164 -13.11 -14.65 12.44
C THR A 164 -14.13 -14.92 11.32
N ALA A 165 -14.46 -13.92 10.51
CA ALA A 165 -15.47 -14.02 9.47
C ALA A 165 -15.14 -15.04 8.36
N LYS A 166 -13.86 -15.32 8.12
CA LYS A 166 -13.42 -16.30 7.11
C LYS A 166 -13.72 -17.74 7.51
N HIS A 167 -13.89 -18.00 8.80
CA HIS A 167 -14.09 -19.36 9.36
C HIS A 167 -15.54 -19.66 9.72
N VAL A 168 -16.47 -18.71 9.52
CA VAL A 168 -17.90 -18.90 9.79
C VAL A 168 -18.72 -18.95 8.50
N PRO A 169 -19.74 -19.83 8.40
CA PRO A 169 -20.57 -19.94 7.20
C PRO A 169 -21.34 -18.67 6.86
N SER A 170 -21.74 -17.89 7.88
CA SER A 170 -22.43 -16.60 7.71
C SER A 170 -21.53 -15.54 7.05
N ARG A 171 -20.20 -15.70 7.07
CA ARG A 171 -19.22 -14.70 6.66
C ARG A 171 -19.35 -13.38 7.44
N ILE A 172 -19.89 -13.45 8.64
CA ILE A 172 -19.94 -12.34 9.59
C ILE A 172 -19.22 -12.80 10.84
N GLY A 173 -18.16 -12.11 11.20
CA GLY A 173 -17.35 -12.35 12.39
C GLY A 173 -17.56 -11.23 13.40
N THR A 174 -17.71 -11.55 14.67
CA THR A 174 -17.87 -10.58 15.76
C THR A 174 -16.78 -10.78 16.77
N LEU A 175 -16.17 -9.69 17.22
CA LEU A 175 -15.24 -9.67 18.33
C LEU A 175 -15.70 -8.64 19.38
N ASP A 176 -15.51 -9.01 20.62
CA ASP A 176 -15.48 -8.16 21.79
C ASP A 176 -14.16 -8.34 22.55
N ASP A 177 -13.95 -7.63 23.63
CA ASP A 177 -12.70 -7.70 24.39
C ASP A 177 -12.40 -9.09 24.99
N GLU A 178 -13.43 -9.87 25.28
CA GLU A 178 -13.27 -11.23 25.82
C GLU A 178 -12.88 -12.21 24.72
N THR A 179 -13.64 -12.25 23.63
CA THR A 179 -13.36 -13.10 22.46
C THR A 179 -12.08 -12.71 21.78
N PHE A 180 -11.74 -11.40 21.72
CA PHE A 180 -10.45 -10.94 21.22
C PHE A 180 -9.28 -11.56 21.99
N ARG A 181 -9.30 -11.51 23.33
CA ARG A 181 -8.25 -12.13 24.15
C ARG A 181 -8.20 -13.64 24.02
N LYS A 182 -9.36 -14.28 23.92
CA LYS A 182 -9.46 -15.73 23.82
C LYS A 182 -8.99 -16.29 22.48
N GLU A 183 -9.35 -15.63 21.38
CA GLU A 183 -9.19 -16.16 20.03
C GLU A 183 -8.06 -15.49 19.25
N ILE A 184 -7.86 -14.16 19.43
CA ILE A 184 -6.92 -13.39 18.64
C ILE A 184 -5.54 -13.29 19.30
N TRP A 185 -5.48 -13.22 20.63
CA TRP A 185 -4.18 -13.23 21.33
C TRP A 185 -3.27 -14.39 20.94
N PRO A 186 -3.73 -15.66 20.93
CA PRO A 186 -2.90 -16.81 20.56
C PRO A 186 -2.86 -17.04 19.04
N HIS A 187 -3.52 -16.22 18.23
CA HIS A 187 -3.61 -16.43 16.78
C HIS A 187 -2.23 -16.37 16.11
N ARG A 188 -1.95 -17.34 15.24
CA ARG A 188 -0.74 -17.43 14.43
C ARG A 188 -1.07 -17.79 12.99
N PRO A 189 -0.33 -17.25 12.01
CA PRO A 189 0.85 -16.36 12.16
C PRO A 189 0.45 -14.93 12.53
N ILE A 190 1.31 -14.22 13.26
CA ILE A 190 1.07 -12.84 13.68
C ILE A 190 0.88 -11.88 12.49
N THR A 191 1.35 -12.25 11.30
CA THR A 191 1.19 -11.48 10.06
C THR A 191 -0.23 -11.46 9.50
N ASP A 192 -1.14 -12.26 10.06
CA ASP A 192 -2.58 -12.19 9.72
C ASP A 192 -3.26 -11.01 10.43
N ILE A 193 -2.61 -10.48 11.47
CA ILE A 193 -3.10 -9.31 12.20
C ILE A 193 -2.85 -8.06 11.39
N TRP A 194 -3.91 -7.27 11.20
CA TRP A 194 -3.83 -6.00 10.50
C TRP A 194 -2.75 -5.08 11.07
N GLY A 195 -1.94 -4.48 10.19
CA GLY A 195 -0.81 -3.62 10.55
C GLY A 195 0.51 -4.36 10.84
N ILE A 196 0.52 -5.70 10.96
CA ILE A 196 1.72 -6.48 11.22
C ILE A 196 2.21 -7.18 9.95
N GLY A 197 3.12 -6.53 9.23
CA GLY A 197 3.77 -7.13 8.07
C GLY A 197 4.99 -8.00 8.43
N PRO A 198 5.57 -8.72 7.43
CA PRO A 198 6.75 -9.59 7.65
C PRO A 198 7.94 -8.88 8.28
N GLY A 199 8.10 -7.57 8.04
CA GLY A 199 9.18 -6.77 8.64
C GLY A 199 9.02 -6.55 10.14
N VAL A 200 7.80 -6.34 10.63
CA VAL A 200 7.49 -6.24 12.07
C VAL A 200 7.60 -7.61 12.69
N ALA A 201 7.00 -8.65 12.10
CA ALA A 201 7.07 -10.02 12.57
C ALA A 201 8.52 -10.51 12.77
N ALA A 202 9.42 -10.25 11.79
CA ALA A 202 10.83 -10.62 11.89
C ALA A 202 11.59 -9.87 13.00
N ARG A 203 11.14 -8.67 13.42
CA ARG A 203 11.70 -7.97 14.58
C ARG A 203 11.22 -8.56 15.89
N LEU A 204 9.92 -8.92 15.97
CA LEU A 204 9.33 -9.58 17.13
C LEU A 204 9.91 -10.98 17.36
N GLU A 205 10.19 -11.71 16.28
CA GLU A 205 10.80 -13.05 16.34
C GLU A 205 12.16 -13.05 17.06
N LYS A 206 12.93 -11.96 17.05
CA LYS A 206 14.19 -11.83 17.81
C LYS A 206 13.98 -12.00 19.31
N TYR A 207 12.80 -11.69 19.79
CA TYR A 207 12.40 -11.75 21.20
C TYR A 207 11.52 -12.97 21.49
N GLY A 208 11.38 -13.90 20.53
CA GLY A 208 10.55 -15.10 20.68
C GLY A 208 9.04 -14.81 20.64
N VAL A 209 8.64 -13.66 20.08
CA VAL A 209 7.23 -13.21 20.00
C VAL A 209 6.65 -13.57 18.64
N TYR A 210 5.57 -14.35 18.63
CA TYR A 210 4.92 -14.88 17.41
C TYR A 210 3.42 -14.59 17.34
N ASP A 211 2.83 -13.97 18.36
CA ASP A 211 1.41 -13.65 18.49
C ASP A 211 1.20 -12.38 19.34
N LEU A 212 -0.05 -11.89 19.41
CA LEU A 212 -0.35 -10.67 20.16
C LEU A 212 -0.20 -10.84 21.67
N MET A 213 -0.38 -12.04 22.20
CA MET A 213 -0.15 -12.32 23.62
C MET A 213 1.31 -12.07 23.97
N GLY A 214 2.24 -12.55 23.15
CA GLY A 214 3.66 -12.27 23.30
C GLY A 214 3.99 -10.78 23.21
N VAL A 215 3.35 -10.04 22.29
CA VAL A 215 3.49 -8.56 22.21
C VAL A 215 3.01 -7.90 23.50
N ALA A 216 1.84 -8.30 24.02
CA ALA A 216 1.26 -7.76 25.25
C ALA A 216 2.14 -8.04 26.50
N ALA A 217 2.87 -9.16 26.48
CA ALA A 217 3.77 -9.55 27.57
C ALA A 217 5.16 -8.90 27.50
N LEU A 218 5.57 -8.37 26.34
CA LEU A 218 6.91 -7.79 26.14
C LEU A 218 7.02 -6.43 26.81
N ASP A 219 8.24 -6.07 27.24
CA ASP A 219 8.54 -4.73 27.76
C ASP A 219 8.32 -3.68 26.63
N GLU A 220 7.51 -2.69 26.95
CA GLU A 220 7.17 -1.62 25.99
C GLU A 220 8.40 -0.84 25.52
N ASN A 221 9.42 -0.66 26.38
CA ASN A 221 10.63 0.06 25.98
C ASN A 221 11.38 -0.68 24.86
N LEU A 222 11.40 -2.02 24.89
CA LEU A 222 11.99 -2.81 23.80
C LEU A 222 11.23 -2.59 22.49
N LEU A 223 9.91 -2.49 22.53
CA LEU A 223 9.10 -2.22 21.36
C LEU A 223 9.37 -0.81 20.80
N TYR A 224 9.49 0.21 21.67
CA TYR A 224 9.85 1.55 21.25
C TYR A 224 11.27 1.64 20.67
N ASP A 225 12.23 0.91 21.23
CA ASP A 225 13.60 0.86 20.70
C ASP A 225 13.67 0.20 19.32
N GLU A 226 12.86 -0.84 19.07
CA GLU A 226 12.82 -1.55 17.78
C GLU A 226 11.97 -0.85 16.70
N LEU A 227 10.88 -0.21 17.06
CA LEU A 227 9.85 0.27 16.13
C LEU A 227 9.65 1.79 16.16
N GLY A 228 10.27 2.48 17.12
CA GLY A 228 10.06 3.91 17.34
C GLY A 228 8.61 4.23 17.68
N VAL A 229 8.07 5.33 17.17
CA VAL A 229 6.68 5.77 17.43
C VAL A 229 5.62 4.76 16.96
N ASN A 230 5.95 3.89 16.01
CA ASN A 230 5.02 2.87 15.53
C ASN A 230 4.77 1.77 16.57
N ALA A 231 5.59 1.68 17.63
CA ALA A 231 5.34 0.78 18.75
C ALA A 231 4.01 1.08 19.44
N GLU A 232 3.57 2.34 19.49
CA GLU A 232 2.32 2.76 20.12
C GLU A 232 1.12 2.00 19.54
N TYR A 233 1.01 1.98 18.20
CA TYR A 233 -0.08 1.24 17.53
C TYR A 233 -0.02 -0.26 17.82
N LEU A 234 1.18 -0.85 17.76
CA LEU A 234 1.34 -2.28 18.01
C LEU A 234 0.94 -2.66 19.44
N ILE A 235 1.34 -1.84 20.40
CA ILE A 235 1.04 -2.06 21.81
C ILE A 235 -0.48 -1.91 22.06
N ASP A 236 -1.11 -0.85 21.56
CA ASP A 236 -2.54 -0.64 21.73
C ASP A 236 -3.35 -1.76 21.06
N HIS A 237 -2.99 -2.14 19.84
CA HIS A 237 -3.62 -3.24 19.12
C HIS A 237 -3.42 -4.59 19.82
N ALA A 238 -2.28 -4.84 20.50
CA ALA A 238 -2.10 -6.05 21.29
C ALA A 238 -3.11 -6.15 22.44
N PHE A 239 -3.62 -5.04 22.93
CA PHE A 239 -4.70 -5.00 23.94
C PHE A 239 -6.10 -4.83 23.33
N GLY A 240 -6.24 -4.93 22.01
CA GLY A 240 -7.51 -4.76 21.31
C GLY A 240 -8.03 -3.31 21.31
N ARG A 241 -7.15 -2.33 21.55
CA ARG A 241 -7.52 -0.91 21.64
C ARG A 241 -7.22 -0.18 20.34
N GLU A 242 -8.15 0.64 19.90
CA GLU A 242 -7.98 1.60 18.81
C GLU A 242 -8.81 2.85 19.15
N PRO A 243 -8.16 3.93 19.55
CA PRO A 243 -8.85 5.15 19.94
C PRO A 243 -9.36 5.96 18.75
N THR A 244 -8.85 5.69 17.53
CA THR A 244 -9.20 6.44 16.33
C THR A 244 -10.64 6.17 15.93
N THR A 245 -11.40 7.22 15.72
CA THR A 245 -12.77 7.16 15.21
C THR A 245 -12.84 7.53 13.73
N ILE A 246 -13.97 7.26 13.07
CA ILE A 246 -14.21 7.71 11.68
C ILE A 246 -14.16 9.25 11.61
N ALA A 247 -14.66 9.94 12.61
CA ALA A 247 -14.59 11.41 12.68
C ALA A 247 -13.14 11.92 12.72
N ASP A 248 -12.25 11.25 13.48
CA ASP A 248 -10.83 11.60 13.53
C ASP A 248 -10.17 11.41 12.18
N ILE A 249 -10.46 10.30 11.48
CA ILE A 249 -9.95 10.02 10.13
C ILE A 249 -10.41 11.10 9.16
N GLN A 250 -11.67 11.50 9.18
CA GLN A 250 -12.23 12.54 8.31
C GLN A 250 -11.68 13.94 8.62
N ALA A 251 -11.39 14.21 9.88
CA ALA A 251 -10.78 15.46 10.32
C ALA A 251 -9.27 15.53 10.00
N TYR A 252 -8.61 14.38 9.85
CA TYR A 252 -7.17 14.32 9.61
C TYR A 252 -6.79 15.00 8.28
N ARG A 253 -5.80 15.87 8.35
CA ARG A 253 -5.21 16.53 7.18
C ARG A 253 -3.75 16.11 7.10
N PRO A 254 -3.39 15.22 6.14
CA PRO A 254 -2.02 14.77 5.98
C PRO A 254 -1.10 15.95 5.67
N GLN A 255 -0.04 16.08 6.46
CA GLN A 255 1.02 17.03 6.22
C GLN A 255 2.14 16.30 5.43
N ALA A 256 1.85 15.96 4.19
CA ALA A 256 2.84 15.31 3.34
C ALA A 256 3.95 16.30 3.00
N THR A 257 5.16 16.03 3.48
CA THR A 257 6.35 16.79 3.16
C THR A 257 7.09 16.27 1.92
N SER A 258 6.58 15.22 1.29
CA SER A 258 7.16 14.62 0.09
C SER A 258 6.12 13.91 -0.77
N THR A 259 6.41 13.82 -2.07
CA THR A 259 5.66 12.99 -3.01
C THR A 259 6.61 12.16 -3.86
N THR A 260 6.18 10.97 -4.27
CA THR A 260 6.98 10.08 -5.11
C THR A 260 6.15 9.53 -6.25
N THR A 261 6.78 9.32 -7.39
CA THR A 261 6.18 8.62 -8.53
C THR A 261 7.16 7.60 -9.08
N GLY A 262 6.67 6.44 -9.54
CA GLY A 262 7.50 5.37 -10.05
C GLY A 262 6.88 4.66 -11.25
N GLN A 263 7.75 4.14 -12.12
CA GLN A 263 7.36 3.33 -13.25
C GLN A 263 8.26 2.10 -13.39
N VAL A 264 7.63 0.93 -13.56
CA VAL A 264 8.30 -0.30 -13.98
C VAL A 264 8.09 -0.45 -15.49
N LEU A 265 9.18 -0.50 -16.26
CA LEU A 265 9.14 -0.62 -17.71
C LEU A 265 8.82 -2.06 -18.12
N SER A 266 8.13 -2.25 -19.24
CA SER A 266 7.77 -3.59 -19.76
C SER A 266 8.98 -4.46 -20.06
N LYS A 267 10.07 -3.86 -20.54
CA LYS A 267 11.37 -4.48 -20.82
C LYS A 267 12.51 -3.60 -20.29
N GLY A 268 13.76 -4.06 -20.41
CA GLY A 268 14.94 -3.21 -20.18
C GLY A 268 15.04 -2.16 -21.30
N TYR A 269 15.14 -0.90 -20.92
CA TYR A 269 15.30 0.24 -21.84
C TYR A 269 16.75 0.68 -21.89
N ALA A 270 17.25 0.99 -23.09
CA ALA A 270 18.55 1.64 -23.24
C ALA A 270 18.53 3.02 -22.60
N TYR A 271 19.71 3.57 -22.30
CA TYR A 271 19.92 4.84 -21.60
C TYR A 271 19.05 5.98 -22.17
N GLU A 272 19.08 6.20 -23.47
CA GLU A 272 18.34 7.29 -24.15
C GLU A 272 16.81 7.07 -24.09
N GLN A 273 16.36 5.83 -24.24
CA GLN A 273 14.93 5.52 -24.13
C GLN A 273 14.42 5.73 -22.71
N ALA A 274 15.20 5.29 -21.71
CA ALA A 274 14.86 5.48 -20.30
C ALA A 274 14.91 6.95 -19.89
N TYR A 275 15.83 7.74 -20.47
CA TYR A 275 15.87 9.19 -20.27
C TYR A 275 14.62 9.90 -20.84
N THR A 276 14.10 9.44 -22.00
CA THR A 276 12.81 9.91 -22.52
C THR A 276 11.69 9.70 -21.50
N VAL A 277 11.63 8.50 -20.90
CA VAL A 277 10.64 8.21 -19.83
C VAL A 277 10.85 9.08 -18.60
N LEU A 278 12.11 9.32 -18.18
CA LEU A 278 12.39 10.25 -17.08
C LEU A 278 11.77 11.62 -17.33
N ARG A 279 11.97 12.18 -18.52
CA ARG A 279 11.43 13.52 -18.88
C ARG A 279 9.91 13.55 -18.87
N GLU A 280 9.26 12.50 -19.36
CA GLU A 280 7.80 12.34 -19.27
C GLU A 280 7.31 12.27 -17.82
N MET A 281 8.04 11.54 -16.97
CA MET A 281 7.71 11.41 -15.54
C MET A 281 7.88 12.72 -14.78
N VAL A 282 8.97 13.46 -15.05
CA VAL A 282 9.21 14.77 -14.44
C VAL A 282 8.14 15.78 -14.88
N ASP A 283 7.76 15.78 -16.17
CA ASP A 283 6.70 16.65 -16.68
C ASP A 283 5.37 16.42 -15.95
N ASN A 284 4.94 15.17 -15.83
CA ASN A 284 3.71 14.85 -15.11
C ASN A 284 3.80 15.18 -13.61
N ALA A 285 4.95 14.90 -12.98
CA ALA A 285 5.13 15.17 -11.55
C ALA A 285 5.14 16.68 -11.24
N VAL A 286 5.73 17.49 -12.11
CA VAL A 286 5.68 18.96 -11.98
C VAL A 286 4.26 19.49 -12.16
N LEU A 287 3.50 18.96 -13.12
CA LEU A 287 2.07 19.30 -13.25
C LEU A 287 1.30 18.97 -11.96
N ASP A 288 1.59 17.82 -11.32
CA ASP A 288 0.98 17.46 -10.03
C ASP A 288 1.39 18.42 -8.89
N LEU A 289 2.64 18.94 -8.87
CA LEU A 289 3.06 19.97 -7.91
C LEU A 289 2.29 21.28 -8.12
N VAL A 290 2.13 21.72 -9.37
CA VAL A 290 1.37 22.92 -9.71
C VAL A 290 -0.12 22.78 -9.35
N ASP A 291 -0.71 21.61 -9.63
CA ASP A 291 -2.11 21.32 -9.30
C ASP A 291 -2.37 21.37 -7.78
N LYS A 292 -1.40 20.89 -6.99
CA LYS A 292 -1.44 20.93 -5.54
C LYS A 292 -1.00 22.24 -4.91
N HIS A 293 -0.63 23.23 -5.72
CA HIS A 293 -0.10 24.52 -5.28
C HIS A 293 1.09 24.38 -4.30
N VAL A 294 2.04 23.50 -4.62
CA VAL A 294 3.23 23.27 -3.81
C VAL A 294 4.52 23.42 -4.62
N VAL A 295 5.60 23.73 -3.89
CA VAL A 295 6.99 23.78 -4.39
C VAL A 295 7.84 22.78 -3.61
N CYS A 296 8.96 22.33 -4.19
CA CYS A 296 9.94 21.46 -3.53
C CYS A 296 11.34 22.09 -3.53
N ASP A 297 12.19 21.67 -2.58
CA ASP A 297 13.62 21.99 -2.57
C ASP A 297 14.51 20.74 -2.46
N SER A 298 13.94 19.57 -2.65
CA SER A 298 14.69 18.31 -2.66
C SER A 298 14.12 17.36 -3.72
N ILE A 299 15.03 16.75 -4.47
CA ILE A 299 14.68 15.72 -5.45
C ILE A 299 15.48 14.45 -5.21
N SER A 300 14.91 13.31 -5.61
CA SER A 300 15.60 12.04 -5.58
C SER A 300 15.29 11.21 -6.84
N LEU A 301 16.29 10.46 -7.28
CA LEU A 301 16.22 9.55 -8.41
C LEU A 301 16.63 8.15 -7.96
N PHE A 302 15.80 7.16 -8.25
CA PHE A 302 16.14 5.75 -8.08
C PHE A 302 15.96 5.02 -9.41
N ILE A 303 16.99 4.29 -9.81
CA ILE A 303 17.03 3.49 -11.05
C ILE A 303 17.23 2.03 -10.67
N GLY A 304 16.28 1.18 -11.09
CA GLY A 304 16.46 -0.28 -11.06
C GLY A 304 16.84 -0.79 -12.44
N TYR A 305 17.90 -1.57 -12.53
CA TYR A 305 18.36 -2.15 -13.79
C TYR A 305 17.68 -3.47 -14.08
N ALA A 306 17.53 -3.81 -15.36
CA ALA A 306 17.15 -5.15 -15.75
C ALA A 306 18.26 -6.10 -15.31
N SER A 307 17.90 -7.21 -14.67
CA SER A 307 18.85 -8.28 -14.43
C SER A 307 19.22 -8.90 -15.79
N GLU A 308 20.50 -8.92 -16.12
CA GLU A 308 20.99 -9.85 -17.11
C GLU A 308 20.64 -11.24 -16.59
N ARG A 309 19.77 -11.96 -17.31
CA ARG A 309 19.23 -13.29 -16.99
C ARG A 309 19.88 -13.96 -15.78
N ALA A 310 19.53 -13.58 -14.57
CA ALA A 310 19.59 -14.49 -13.46
C ALA A 310 18.41 -15.44 -13.69
N ASP A 311 18.67 -16.60 -14.21
CA ASP A 311 17.77 -17.73 -14.09
C ASP A 311 17.58 -17.93 -12.59
N ILE A 312 16.47 -17.39 -12.05
CA ILE A 312 16.02 -17.68 -10.69
C ILE A 312 15.62 -19.16 -10.72
N ARG A 313 16.60 -20.02 -10.58
CA ARG A 313 16.38 -21.44 -10.36
C ARG A 313 16.14 -21.61 -8.87
N ARG A 314 14.84 -21.75 -8.52
CA ARG A 314 14.31 -22.27 -7.25
C ARG A 314 14.87 -21.61 -5.99
N LEU A 315 13.99 -21.01 -5.24
CA LEU A 315 14.13 -20.88 -3.79
C LEU A 315 14.23 -22.31 -3.24
N ASP A 316 15.28 -22.60 -2.49
CA ASP A 316 15.32 -23.83 -1.70
C ASP A 316 14.29 -23.76 -0.56
N ALA A 317 14.07 -24.87 0.11
CA ALA A 317 13.13 -24.97 1.24
C ALA A 317 13.47 -24.03 2.41
N SER A 318 14.62 -23.34 2.38
CA SER A 318 15.09 -22.37 3.37
C SER A 318 14.86 -20.92 2.92
N GLY A 319 14.32 -20.67 1.71
CA GLY A 319 14.11 -19.33 1.18
C GLY A 319 15.39 -18.63 0.68
N THR A 320 16.49 -19.36 0.51
CA THR A 320 17.76 -18.82 0.00
C THR A 320 17.75 -18.81 -1.51
N ALA A 321 17.91 -17.63 -2.13
CA ALA A 321 18.00 -17.51 -3.58
C ALA A 321 19.39 -17.93 -4.07
N GLN A 322 19.43 -18.95 -4.93
CA GLN A 322 20.62 -19.31 -5.67
C GLN A 322 20.57 -18.70 -7.07
N TYR A 323 21.63 -18.07 -7.51
CA TYR A 323 21.74 -17.49 -8.85
C TYR A 323 23.05 -17.91 -9.50
N VAL A 324 23.04 -17.98 -10.83
CA VAL A 324 24.24 -18.25 -11.64
C VAL A 324 24.80 -16.89 -12.06
N ASP A 325 26.07 -16.59 -11.73
CA ASP A 325 26.72 -15.36 -12.15
C ASP A 325 27.02 -15.37 -13.67
N GLY A 326 27.36 -14.22 -14.23
CA GLY A 326 27.66 -14.06 -15.67
C GLY A 326 28.82 -14.91 -16.18
N CYS A 327 29.51 -15.66 -15.30
CA CYS A 327 30.58 -16.62 -15.64
C CYS A 327 30.12 -18.09 -15.50
N GLY A 328 28.80 -18.32 -15.19
CA GLY A 328 28.25 -19.68 -15.06
C GLY A 328 28.44 -20.33 -13.71
N HIS A 329 28.88 -19.61 -12.68
CA HIS A 329 29.05 -20.14 -11.32
C HIS A 329 27.81 -19.94 -10.47
N LEU A 330 27.40 -21.01 -9.73
CA LEU A 330 26.30 -20.97 -8.79
C LEU A 330 26.73 -20.19 -7.54
N ARG A 331 26.02 -19.12 -7.20
CA ARG A 331 26.26 -18.32 -6.01
C ARG A 331 25.02 -18.30 -5.12
N SER A 332 25.21 -18.37 -3.81
CA SER A 332 24.13 -18.21 -2.83
C SER A 332 24.22 -16.82 -2.18
N SER A 333 23.10 -16.19 -1.93
CA SER A 333 23.04 -14.86 -1.31
C SER A 333 23.20 -14.91 0.22
N THR A 334 24.16 -15.69 0.72
CA THR A 334 24.60 -15.59 2.10
C THR A 334 25.89 -14.84 2.13
N SER A 335 25.86 -13.53 2.19
CA SER A 335 26.97 -12.81 2.86
C SER A 335 27.10 -11.36 2.49
N GLY A 336 27.15 -10.53 3.51
CA GLY A 336 28.33 -9.71 3.77
C GLY A 336 28.57 -8.59 2.75
N ILE A 337 27.67 -7.60 2.70
CA ILE A 337 28.08 -6.25 2.38
C ILE A 337 28.11 -5.52 3.70
N GLU A 338 29.33 -5.19 4.16
CA GLU A 338 29.51 -4.27 5.28
C GLU A 338 28.86 -2.94 4.90
N PRO A 339 28.01 -2.36 5.75
CA PRO A 339 27.51 -1.01 5.52
C PRO A 339 28.66 -0.04 5.80
N THR A 340 29.13 0.66 4.79
CA THR A 340 29.87 1.90 5.00
C THR A 340 28.96 2.83 5.80
N ALA A 341 29.39 3.16 7.01
CA ALA A 341 28.74 4.11 7.89
C ALA A 341 28.80 5.50 7.23
N THR A 342 27.69 5.90 6.61
CA THR A 342 27.41 7.31 6.37
C THR A 342 26.64 7.82 7.57
N ALA A 343 27.19 8.84 8.22
CA ALA A 343 26.58 9.53 9.35
C ALA A 343 25.11 9.83 9.06
N GLY A 344 24.23 9.29 9.90
CA GLY A 344 22.80 9.57 9.84
C GLY A 344 22.53 11.03 10.22
N PRO A 345 21.39 11.58 9.75
CA PRO A 345 20.95 12.89 10.18
C PRO A 345 20.67 12.88 11.68
N GLU A 346 20.96 14.01 12.33
CA GLU A 346 20.67 14.28 13.74
C GLU A 346 19.26 13.79 14.11
N LEU A 347 19.21 13.06 15.21
CA LEU A 347 18.00 12.50 15.80
C LEU A 347 16.91 13.57 15.90
N ALA A 348 15.79 13.29 15.27
CA ALA A 348 14.52 13.95 15.59
C ALA A 348 14.29 13.90 17.12
N PRO A 349 13.65 14.92 17.72
CA PRO A 349 13.43 14.96 19.15
C PRO A 349 12.74 13.66 19.59
N ARG A 350 13.28 13.04 20.65
CA ARG A 350 12.71 11.83 21.25
C ARG A 350 11.22 12.03 21.47
N ALA A 351 10.44 11.08 21.01
CA ALA A 351 9.00 11.02 21.30
C ALA A 351 8.80 11.22 22.82
N PRO A 352 7.75 11.97 23.22
CA PRO A 352 7.45 12.15 24.62
C PRO A 352 7.29 10.77 25.28
N LYS A 353 7.87 10.60 26.46
CA LYS A 353 7.70 9.36 27.24
C LYS A 353 6.22 9.08 27.40
N PRO A 354 5.79 7.80 27.24
CA PRO A 354 4.38 7.45 27.35
C PRO A 354 3.80 7.93 28.66
N VAL A 355 2.63 8.56 28.56
CA VAL A 355 1.82 8.96 29.71
C VAL A 355 1.54 7.72 30.55
N GLN A 356 1.56 7.82 31.88
CA GLN A 356 1.30 6.72 32.81
C GLN A 356 0.01 5.99 32.37
N ARG A 357 0.18 4.76 31.92
CA ARG A 357 -0.89 3.93 31.39
C ARG A 357 -1.66 3.32 32.57
N ASP A 358 -2.97 3.20 32.41
CA ASP A 358 -3.91 2.86 33.44
C ASP A 358 -3.66 1.50 34.13
N ASP A 359 -4.23 1.32 35.34
CA ASP A 359 -4.09 0.10 36.14
C ASP A 359 -4.67 -1.14 35.44
N GLU A 360 -5.62 -0.96 34.54
CA GLU A 360 -6.22 -2.04 33.75
C GLU A 360 -5.20 -2.64 32.79
N ARG A 361 -4.43 -1.81 32.08
CA ARG A 361 -3.36 -2.29 31.21
C ARG A 361 -2.28 -3.03 31.97
N ARG A 362 -1.88 -2.56 33.15
CA ARG A 362 -0.94 -3.28 34.04
C ARG A 362 -1.47 -4.62 34.51
N ARG A 363 -2.81 -4.73 34.67
CA ARG A 363 -3.47 -6.00 35.00
C ARG A 363 -3.40 -6.96 33.81
N LEU A 364 -3.73 -6.49 32.59
CA LEU A 364 -3.69 -7.28 31.36
C LEU A 364 -2.28 -7.75 31.00
N VAL A 365 -1.25 -6.92 31.22
CA VAL A 365 0.16 -7.33 31.06
C VAL A 365 0.50 -8.48 32.00
N ARG A 366 0.11 -8.37 33.28
CA ARG A 366 0.34 -9.47 34.26
C ARG A 366 -0.43 -10.74 33.89
N GLU A 367 -1.62 -10.59 33.34
CA GLU A 367 -2.43 -11.73 32.89
C GLU A 367 -1.78 -12.41 31.68
N ALA A 368 -1.32 -11.66 30.68
CA ALA A 368 -0.58 -12.17 29.53
C ALA A 368 0.72 -12.91 29.95
N GLN A 369 1.48 -12.32 30.89
CA GLN A 369 2.70 -12.91 31.41
C GLN A 369 2.48 -14.18 32.28
N ALA A 370 1.28 -14.32 32.87
CA ALA A 370 0.92 -15.46 33.71
C ALA A 370 0.43 -16.70 32.93
N ILE A 371 -0.07 -16.47 31.68
CA ILE A 371 -0.62 -17.55 30.84
C ILE A 371 0.47 -18.38 30.17
N ASP A 372 1.60 -17.77 29.84
CA ASP A 372 2.74 -18.47 29.25
C ASP A 372 4.01 -18.19 30.07
N GLY A 373 4.73 -19.21 30.45
CA GLY A 373 6.05 -19.10 31.04
C GLY A 373 7.09 -18.64 29.98
N ILE A 374 6.87 -17.45 29.40
CA ILE A 374 7.69 -16.92 28.29
C ILE A 374 9.05 -16.50 28.86
N PHE A 375 10.07 -17.29 28.59
CA PHE A 375 11.47 -16.87 28.73
C PHE A 375 11.85 -16.02 27.53
N VAL A 376 11.99 -14.70 27.72
CA VAL A 376 12.57 -13.80 26.75
C VAL A 376 14.10 -13.97 26.80
N GLY A 377 14.65 -14.67 25.81
CA GLY A 377 16.11 -14.83 25.69
C GLY A 377 16.72 -13.63 24.97
N GLU A 378 17.74 -13.02 25.57
CA GLU A 378 18.59 -12.02 24.91
C GLU A 378 19.43 -12.65 23.79
N HIS A 379 19.04 -12.46 22.52
CA HIS A 379 19.94 -12.72 21.39
C HIS A 379 19.78 -11.68 20.29
N GLY A 380 20.80 -10.82 20.17
CA GLY A 380 20.93 -9.83 19.10
C GLY A 380 21.31 -10.48 17.75
N GLY A 381 20.42 -10.41 16.78
CA GLY A 381 20.66 -10.76 15.38
C GLY A 381 20.61 -9.52 14.47
N LYS A 382 21.58 -9.42 13.53
CA LYS A 382 21.62 -8.29 12.54
C LYS A 382 20.45 -8.34 11.56
N PRO A 383 19.90 -7.20 11.13
CA PRO A 383 18.75 -7.16 10.22
C PRO A 383 19.09 -7.69 8.82
N ARG A 384 18.23 -8.54 8.27
CA ARG A 384 18.28 -8.96 6.86
C ARG A 384 17.71 -7.83 5.98
N GLY A 385 18.47 -7.42 4.95
CA GLY A 385 18.10 -6.37 4.01
C GLY A 385 16.80 -6.67 3.26
N GLY A 386 15.97 -5.63 3.09
CA GLY A 386 14.70 -5.73 2.38
C GLY A 386 14.87 -6.01 0.88
N TYR A 387 13.75 -6.19 0.18
CA TYR A 387 13.58 -6.54 -1.24
C TYR A 387 14.45 -5.73 -2.23
N ALA A 388 14.92 -4.55 -1.83
CA ALA A 388 15.82 -3.69 -2.62
C ALA A 388 17.24 -4.28 -2.83
N ALA A 389 17.67 -5.24 -1.99
CA ALA A 389 18.99 -5.87 -2.10
C ALA A 389 19.08 -6.91 -3.23
N LEU A 390 17.96 -7.29 -3.86
CA LEU A 390 17.89 -8.35 -4.87
C LEU A 390 18.13 -7.86 -6.31
N PHE A 391 18.10 -6.54 -6.56
CA PHE A 391 18.28 -5.99 -7.90
C PHE A 391 19.38 -4.94 -7.91
N ALA A 392 20.22 -4.99 -8.96
CA ALA A 392 21.18 -3.93 -9.18
C ALA A 392 20.44 -2.59 -9.40
N HIS A 393 20.80 -1.60 -8.62
CA HIS A 393 20.18 -0.28 -8.67
C HIS A 393 21.21 0.81 -8.44
N SER A 394 20.87 2.03 -8.84
CA SER A 394 21.54 3.26 -8.41
C SER A 394 20.52 4.24 -7.90
N ASN A 395 20.93 5.07 -6.96
CA ASN A 395 20.11 6.14 -6.42
C ASN A 395 20.94 7.36 -6.09
N ALA A 396 20.32 8.52 -6.16
CA ALA A 396 20.89 9.77 -5.69
C ALA A 396 19.76 10.70 -5.24
N SER A 397 20.09 11.60 -4.34
CA SER A 397 19.21 12.69 -3.92
C SER A 397 19.99 14.00 -3.90
N ARG A 398 19.29 15.10 -4.09
CA ARG A 398 19.88 16.43 -4.10
C ARG A 398 18.94 17.43 -3.43
N LYS A 399 19.49 18.26 -2.56
CA LYS A 399 18.85 19.48 -2.10
C LYS A 399 19.04 20.55 -3.16
N LEU A 400 17.96 21.23 -3.53
CA LEU A 400 17.98 22.30 -4.51
C LEU A 400 18.33 23.62 -3.83
N PRO A 401 18.99 24.54 -4.54
CA PRO A 401 19.31 25.87 -3.98
C PRO A 401 18.05 26.74 -3.84
N GLU A 402 16.97 26.38 -4.53
CA GLU A 402 15.72 27.13 -4.57
C GLU A 402 14.51 26.21 -4.41
N ARG A 403 13.42 26.75 -3.86
CA ARG A 403 12.10 26.11 -3.85
C ARG A 403 11.35 26.46 -5.12
N SER A 404 11.01 25.45 -5.90
CA SER A 404 10.40 25.64 -7.21
C SER A 404 9.44 24.52 -7.58
N ASN A 405 8.50 24.83 -8.47
CA ASN A 405 7.71 23.88 -9.26
C ASN A 405 7.85 24.18 -10.78
N SER A 406 8.91 24.86 -11.18
CA SER A 406 9.25 25.07 -12.59
C SER A 406 9.79 23.79 -13.21
N PHE A 407 9.16 23.34 -14.30
CA PHE A 407 9.64 22.17 -15.06
C PHE A 407 11.07 22.38 -15.57
N LYS A 408 11.37 23.56 -16.09
CA LYS A 408 12.68 23.89 -16.65
C LYS A 408 13.80 23.72 -15.59
N LYS A 409 13.58 24.27 -14.39
CA LYS A 409 14.54 24.21 -13.29
C LYS A 409 14.68 22.78 -12.75
N ILE A 410 13.57 22.14 -12.42
CA ILE A 410 13.54 20.77 -11.87
C ILE A 410 14.12 19.76 -12.86
N MET A 411 13.80 19.88 -14.16
CA MET A 411 14.35 18.99 -15.18
C MET A 411 15.87 19.15 -15.30
N GLY A 412 16.40 20.40 -15.25
CA GLY A 412 17.83 20.62 -15.25
C GLY A 412 18.56 19.92 -14.12
N TYR A 413 17.99 19.91 -12.91
CA TYR A 413 18.55 19.17 -11.79
C TYR A 413 18.45 17.65 -11.96
N PHE A 414 17.37 17.15 -12.55
CA PHE A 414 17.27 15.72 -12.89
C PHE A 414 18.23 15.31 -14.01
N ASP A 415 18.54 16.21 -14.96
CA ASP A 415 19.55 15.96 -16.00
C ASP A 415 20.93 15.72 -15.39
N GLU A 416 21.31 16.55 -14.41
CA GLU A 416 22.55 16.37 -13.67
C GLU A 416 22.58 15.07 -12.86
N LEU A 417 21.48 14.77 -12.11
CA LEU A 417 21.38 13.52 -11.36
C LEU A 417 21.43 12.31 -12.27
N TRP A 418 20.76 12.35 -13.43
CA TRP A 418 20.75 11.28 -14.41
C TRP A 418 22.16 11.00 -14.92
N ALA A 419 22.87 12.02 -15.37
CA ALA A 419 24.22 11.91 -15.90
C ALA A 419 25.23 11.36 -14.88
N GLN A 420 25.05 11.69 -13.58
CA GLN A 420 25.94 11.23 -12.52
C GLN A 420 25.63 9.83 -12.00
N THR A 421 24.36 9.41 -12.09
CA THR A 421 23.85 8.24 -11.35
C THR A 421 23.62 7.05 -12.25
N VAL A 422 23.20 7.25 -13.51
CA VAL A 422 22.74 6.17 -14.36
C VAL A 422 23.88 5.57 -15.17
N ASP A 423 24.08 4.25 -15.03
CA ASP A 423 25.05 3.53 -15.86
C ASP A 423 24.51 3.35 -17.30
N PRO A 424 25.16 3.98 -18.31
CA PRO A 424 24.69 3.94 -19.69
C PRO A 424 24.80 2.55 -20.34
N LYS A 425 25.56 1.62 -19.74
CA LYS A 425 25.76 0.27 -20.26
C LYS A 425 24.70 -0.72 -19.78
N ARG A 426 23.91 -0.34 -18.77
CA ARG A 426 22.92 -1.24 -18.14
C ARG A 426 21.50 -0.87 -18.55
N PRO A 427 20.70 -1.82 -19.06
CA PRO A 427 19.30 -1.56 -19.37
C PRO A 427 18.50 -1.18 -18.12
N VAL A 428 17.77 -0.08 -18.19
CA VAL A 428 16.91 0.41 -17.12
C VAL A 428 15.58 -0.32 -17.13
N LYS A 429 15.14 -0.80 -15.96
CA LYS A 429 13.87 -1.52 -15.78
C LYS A 429 12.88 -0.77 -14.90
N ARG A 430 13.37 0.11 -14.02
CA ARG A 430 12.54 0.88 -13.09
C ARG A 430 13.10 2.28 -12.91
N ILE A 431 12.23 3.28 -12.88
CA ILE A 431 12.53 4.67 -12.57
C ILE A 431 11.58 5.12 -11.46
N ASN A 432 12.12 5.68 -10.37
CA ASN A 432 11.33 6.35 -9.35
C ASN A 432 11.90 7.75 -9.15
N LEU A 433 10.99 8.70 -9.00
CA LEU A 433 11.28 10.11 -8.69
C LEU A 433 10.70 10.44 -7.32
N GLY A 434 11.42 11.23 -6.54
CA GLY A 434 10.91 11.80 -5.30
C GLY A 434 11.09 13.31 -5.29
N PHE A 435 10.14 14.00 -4.67
CA PHE A 435 10.12 15.45 -4.44
C PHE A 435 9.88 15.64 -2.95
N GLY A 436 10.83 16.27 -2.28
CA GLY A 436 10.82 16.42 -0.82
C GLY A 436 10.75 17.88 -0.39
N ASN A 437 10.51 18.07 0.92
CA ASN A 437 10.36 19.37 1.55
C ASN A 437 9.28 20.22 0.87
N LEU A 438 8.13 19.60 0.60
CA LEU A 438 7.00 20.26 -0.03
C LEU A 438 6.48 21.38 0.88
N MET A 439 6.31 22.55 0.29
CA MET A 439 5.77 23.74 0.93
C MET A 439 4.72 24.39 0.02
N PRO A 440 3.76 25.16 0.55
CA PRO A 440 2.87 25.96 -0.29
C PRO A 440 3.61 26.83 -1.30
N GLU A 441 3.01 27.05 -2.46
CA GLU A 441 3.61 27.78 -3.59
C GLU A 441 4.07 29.21 -3.23
N GLU A 442 3.43 29.84 -2.24
CA GLU A 442 3.82 31.15 -1.71
C GLU A 442 5.23 31.19 -1.11
N PHE A 443 5.82 30.04 -0.75
CA PHE A 443 7.18 29.88 -0.29
C PHE A 443 8.18 29.61 -1.42
N ALA A 444 7.79 29.78 -2.69
CA ALA A 444 8.74 29.72 -3.81
C ALA A 444 9.90 30.68 -3.59
N THR A 445 11.11 30.23 -3.87
CA THR A 445 12.28 31.09 -3.70
C THR A 445 12.31 32.14 -4.83
N ILE A 446 12.36 33.41 -4.42
CA ILE A 446 12.55 34.55 -5.31
C ILE A 446 13.84 35.25 -4.86
N ASP A 447 14.81 35.34 -5.73
CA ASP A 447 16.07 36.06 -5.51
C ASP A 447 16.27 37.17 -6.57
N LEU A 448 17.36 37.90 -6.47
CA LEU A 448 17.66 39.01 -7.38
C LEU A 448 17.90 38.56 -8.84
N PHE A 449 18.11 37.27 -9.07
CA PHE A 449 18.41 36.70 -10.39
C PHE A 449 17.23 35.87 -10.92
N SER A 450 16.15 35.74 -10.14
CA SER A 450 14.95 35.01 -10.56
C SER A 450 14.18 35.80 -11.60
N ASP A 451 13.90 35.16 -12.74
CA ASP A 451 12.97 35.69 -13.73
C ASP A 451 11.53 35.33 -13.31
N VAL A 452 10.99 36.16 -12.40
CA VAL A 452 9.65 35.93 -11.81
C VAL A 452 8.56 35.86 -12.87
N GLU A 453 8.65 36.72 -13.91
CA GLU A 453 7.66 36.73 -15.02
C GLU A 453 7.73 35.43 -15.84
N ALA A 454 8.93 34.89 -16.07
CA ALA A 454 9.07 33.61 -16.76
C ALA A 454 8.53 32.44 -15.94
N ASP A 455 8.78 32.41 -14.63
CA ASP A 455 8.27 31.39 -13.71
C ASP A 455 6.73 31.48 -13.60
N GLU A 456 6.14 32.68 -13.56
CA GLU A 456 4.69 32.87 -13.56
C GLU A 456 4.06 32.41 -14.88
N ARG A 457 4.63 32.79 -16.02
CA ARG A 457 4.16 32.32 -17.34
C ARG A 457 4.22 30.80 -17.47
N GLU A 458 5.26 30.16 -16.93
CA GLU A 458 5.39 28.70 -16.93
C GLU A 458 4.28 28.05 -16.08
N ARG A 459 4.00 28.59 -14.88
CA ARG A 459 2.90 28.13 -14.01
C ARG A 459 1.53 28.30 -14.67
N ASP A 460 1.29 29.46 -15.28
CA ASP A 460 0.01 29.71 -15.96
C ASP A 460 -0.20 28.77 -17.15
N LEU A 461 0.86 28.48 -17.91
CA LEU A 461 0.83 27.48 -18.96
C LEU A 461 0.52 26.08 -18.37
N ALA A 462 1.16 25.70 -17.27
CA ALA A 462 0.92 24.42 -16.59
C ALA A 462 -0.54 24.32 -16.11
N ARG A 463 -1.10 25.37 -15.52
CA ARG A 463 -2.53 25.45 -15.14
C ARG A 463 -3.46 25.32 -16.33
N ALA A 464 -3.15 25.97 -17.44
CA ALA A 464 -3.91 25.84 -18.68
C ALA A 464 -3.87 24.41 -19.24
N VAL A 465 -2.70 23.76 -19.21
CA VAL A 465 -2.54 22.34 -19.57
C VAL A 465 -3.38 21.44 -18.67
N LEU A 466 -3.37 21.67 -17.37
CA LEU A 466 -4.18 20.93 -16.38
C LEU A 466 -5.68 21.08 -16.65
N ALA A 467 -6.15 22.30 -16.93
CA ALA A 467 -7.55 22.57 -17.26
C ALA A 467 -7.99 21.82 -18.53
N VAL A 468 -7.16 21.79 -19.57
CA VAL A 468 -7.46 21.03 -20.81
C VAL A 468 -7.47 19.52 -20.51
N LYS A 469 -6.46 19.00 -19.79
CA LYS A 469 -6.39 17.58 -19.45
C LYS A 469 -7.54 17.14 -18.52
N GLY A 470 -7.96 17.99 -17.60
CA GLY A 470 -9.11 17.73 -16.72
C GLY A 470 -10.43 17.65 -17.47
N LYS A 471 -10.61 18.51 -18.49
CA LYS A 471 -11.85 18.56 -19.28
C LYS A 471 -11.93 17.52 -20.39
N TYR A 472 -10.82 17.23 -21.05
CA TYR A 472 -10.78 16.42 -22.28
C TYR A 472 -9.98 15.13 -22.16
N GLY A 473 -9.49 14.81 -20.94
CA GLY A 473 -8.69 13.62 -20.67
C GLY A 473 -7.18 13.88 -20.75
N LYS A 474 -6.42 13.02 -20.06
CA LYS A 474 -4.96 13.17 -19.89
C LYS A 474 -4.17 13.17 -21.20
N ASN A 475 -4.70 12.55 -22.26
CA ASN A 475 -4.09 12.47 -23.59
C ASN A 475 -4.53 13.59 -24.54
N ALA A 476 -5.42 14.50 -24.13
CA ALA A 476 -5.88 15.60 -24.97
C ALA A 476 -4.78 16.61 -25.32
N LEU A 477 -3.79 16.77 -24.43
CA LEU A 477 -2.62 17.61 -24.67
C LEU A 477 -1.36 16.88 -24.19
N ILE A 478 -0.47 16.51 -25.10
CA ILE A 478 0.79 15.81 -24.80
C ILE A 478 1.95 16.46 -25.55
N LYS A 479 3.15 16.39 -24.97
CA LYS A 479 4.36 16.94 -25.59
C LYS A 479 4.82 16.07 -26.77
N GLY A 480 5.46 16.66 -27.77
CA GLY A 480 5.99 15.94 -28.93
C GLY A 480 6.94 14.81 -28.60
N LEU A 481 7.66 14.92 -27.45
CA LEU A 481 8.52 13.87 -26.91
C LEU A 481 7.77 12.54 -26.71
N SER A 482 6.49 12.59 -26.33
CA SER A 482 5.66 11.40 -26.08
C SER A 482 5.24 10.63 -27.35
N PHE A 483 5.69 11.07 -28.51
CA PHE A 483 5.55 10.35 -29.79
C PHE A 483 6.87 9.69 -30.25
N THR A 484 7.96 9.87 -29.50
CA THR A 484 9.25 9.29 -29.84
C THR A 484 9.35 7.83 -29.42
N ALA A 485 10.32 7.10 -29.99
CA ALA A 485 10.57 5.71 -29.64
C ALA A 485 10.97 5.58 -28.16
N GLY A 486 10.30 4.71 -27.41
CA GLY A 486 10.53 4.50 -25.98
C GLY A 486 9.64 5.37 -25.06
N ALA A 487 8.89 6.33 -25.60
CA ALA A 487 7.92 7.10 -24.84
C ALA A 487 6.78 6.20 -24.29
N THR A 488 6.31 6.48 -23.07
CA THR A 488 5.30 5.68 -22.36
C THR A 488 4.12 6.50 -21.84
N ALA A 489 4.17 7.83 -21.91
CA ALA A 489 3.18 8.70 -21.30
C ALA A 489 1.76 8.46 -21.81
N ARG A 490 1.58 8.20 -23.10
CA ARG A 490 0.27 7.93 -23.69
C ARG A 490 -0.37 6.69 -23.11
N GLU A 491 0.37 5.57 -23.07
CA GLU A 491 -0.12 4.32 -22.46
C GLU A 491 -0.37 4.48 -20.97
N ARG A 492 0.50 5.21 -20.26
CA ARG A 492 0.32 5.50 -18.82
C ARG A 492 -0.91 6.33 -18.52
N ASN A 493 -1.23 7.31 -19.36
CA ASN A 493 -2.40 8.15 -19.17
C ASN A 493 -3.71 7.38 -19.32
N ASP A 494 -3.69 6.26 -20.07
CA ASP A 494 -4.82 5.33 -20.22
C ASP A 494 -4.82 4.24 -19.13
N GLN A 495 -4.03 4.41 -18.06
CA GLN A 495 -3.95 3.47 -16.96
C GLN A 495 -4.40 4.09 -15.64
N VAL A 496 -5.00 3.28 -14.78
CA VAL A 496 -5.29 3.58 -13.37
C VAL A 496 -4.51 2.59 -12.51
N GLY A 497 -3.69 3.10 -11.59
CA GLY A 497 -2.84 2.25 -10.74
C GLY A 497 -1.83 1.36 -11.51
N GLY A 498 -1.46 1.75 -12.75
CA GLY A 498 -0.55 0.98 -13.62
C GLY A 498 -1.21 -0.15 -14.41
N HIS A 499 -2.55 -0.24 -14.41
CA HIS A 499 -3.35 -1.20 -15.17
C HIS A 499 -4.32 -0.47 -16.10
N ARG A 500 -4.88 -1.17 -17.09
CA ARG A 500 -5.84 -0.57 -18.01
C ARG A 500 -7.02 0.06 -17.25
N ALA A 501 -7.42 1.26 -17.69
CA ALA A 501 -8.56 1.99 -17.15
C ALA A 501 -9.89 1.29 -17.50
#